data_d2e2247513ed8295a9579f673a00649b
#
_entry.id   d2e2247513ed8295a9579f673a00649b
#
_cell.length_a   1.000
_cell.length_b   1.000
_cell.length_c   1.000
_cell.angle_alpha   90.00
_cell.angle_beta   90.00
_cell.angle_gamma   90.00
#
_symmetry.space_group_name_H-M   'P 1'
#
loop_
_entity.id
_entity.type
_entity.pdbx_description
1 polymer ?
#
loop_
_entity_poly.entity_id
_entity_poly.type
_entity_poly.pdbx_seq_one_letter_code
_entity_poly.pdbx_strand_id
1 'polypeptide(L)'
;MQDTERKEAALPTSIFLIGMMASGKSTIGKILARTLGWPFFDVDREIEKRSGVAISTIFELEGEAGFRARETQMMAELTAKPGAVVAMGGGAPMFDINRTLLKRGFVIELRSSVSDILERTRRDTTRPLLQTEDRARRIRELLLERGPVYTSVADAFVVTSRANPERVVERILAMPEVAAIRARVDAGQRGEPA
;
A
#
# COMPACT_ATOMS: atom_id res chain seq x y z
N MET A 1 7.28 30.43 -2.52
CA MET A 1 6.89 30.31 -1.09
C MET A 1 6.26 28.96 -0.70
N GLN A 2 6.28 27.94 -1.56
CA GLN A 2 5.70 26.60 -1.27
C GLN A 2 6.74 25.51 -0.91
N ASP A 3 8.04 25.80 -1.05
CA ASP A 3 9.10 24.82 -0.75
C ASP A 3 9.62 24.85 0.70
N THR A 4 9.17 25.81 1.50
CA THR A 4 9.69 25.97 2.88
C THR A 4 8.84 25.21 3.91
N GLU A 5 7.59 24.85 3.60
CA GLU A 5 6.70 24.13 4.52
C GLU A 5 6.94 22.60 4.56
N ARG A 6 7.72 22.04 3.65
CA ARG A 6 8.12 20.61 3.69
C ARG A 6 9.24 20.31 4.70
N LYS A 7 9.82 21.31 5.36
CA LYS A 7 11.06 21.15 6.15
C LYS A 7 10.87 20.76 7.61
N GLU A 8 9.63 20.67 8.12
CA GLU A 8 9.39 20.29 9.54
C GLU A 8 8.52 19.03 9.73
N ALA A 9 8.05 18.39 8.67
CA ALA A 9 7.43 17.08 8.82
C ALA A 9 8.51 16.06 9.17
N ALA A 10 8.34 15.37 10.30
CA ALA A 10 9.25 14.29 10.71
C ALA A 10 9.49 13.37 9.51
N LEU A 11 10.76 13.13 9.18
CA LEU A 11 11.15 12.31 8.03
C LEU A 11 10.52 10.91 8.13
N PRO A 12 10.03 10.32 7.02
CA PRO A 12 9.35 9.04 7.05
C PRO A 12 10.23 7.96 7.69
N THR A 13 9.60 7.13 8.52
CA THR A 13 10.23 5.99 9.18
C THR A 13 9.61 4.65 8.78
N SER A 14 8.60 4.65 7.90
CA SER A 14 7.89 3.46 7.44
C SER A 14 7.66 3.50 5.94
N ILE A 15 7.45 2.33 5.33
CA ILE A 15 7.23 2.18 3.89
C ILE A 15 5.78 1.76 3.66
N PHE A 16 5.08 2.50 2.81
CA PHE A 16 3.69 2.22 2.44
C PHE A 16 3.62 1.77 0.98
N LEU A 17 2.99 0.62 0.75
CA LEU A 17 2.80 0.05 -0.58
C LEU A 17 1.38 0.34 -1.06
N ILE A 18 1.26 1.05 -2.18
CA ILE A 18 0.00 1.31 -2.88
C ILE A 18 -0.01 0.69 -4.27
N GLY A 19 -1.16 0.70 -4.92
CA GLY A 19 -1.34 0.20 -6.29
C GLY A 19 -2.58 -0.67 -6.43
N MET A 20 -2.86 -1.09 -7.64
CA MET A 20 -4.03 -1.90 -7.98
C MET A 20 -4.10 -3.21 -7.19
N MET A 21 -5.30 -3.78 -7.12
CA MET A 21 -5.47 -5.16 -6.67
C MET A 21 -4.54 -6.10 -7.45
N ALA A 22 -4.05 -7.15 -6.80
CA ALA A 22 -3.13 -8.13 -7.38
C ALA A 22 -1.81 -7.53 -7.94
N SER A 23 -1.43 -6.29 -7.60
CA SER A 23 -0.13 -5.72 -7.97
C SER A 23 1.04 -6.34 -7.20
N GLY A 24 0.77 -7.15 -6.18
CA GLY A 24 1.78 -7.85 -5.40
C GLY A 24 2.10 -7.22 -4.04
N LYS A 25 1.33 -6.22 -3.58
CA LYS A 25 1.59 -5.51 -2.32
C LYS A 25 1.83 -6.44 -1.13
N SER A 26 0.95 -7.40 -0.89
CA SER A 26 1.07 -8.32 0.25
C SER A 26 2.26 -9.27 0.12
N THR A 27 2.57 -9.74 -1.09
CA THR A 27 3.71 -10.65 -1.33
C THR A 27 5.03 -9.91 -1.19
N ILE A 28 5.17 -8.80 -1.92
CA ILE A 28 6.37 -7.95 -1.93
C ILE A 28 6.58 -7.34 -0.53
N GLY A 29 5.51 -6.86 0.10
CA GLY A 29 5.57 -6.26 1.43
C GLY A 29 6.08 -7.23 2.51
N LYS A 30 5.66 -8.49 2.48
CA LYS A 30 6.16 -9.52 3.40
C LYS A 30 7.65 -9.80 3.20
N ILE A 31 8.10 -9.90 1.94
CA ILE A 31 9.52 -10.15 1.65
C ILE A 31 10.35 -8.93 2.07
N LEU A 32 9.90 -7.73 1.70
CA LEU A 32 10.57 -6.48 2.06
C LEU A 32 10.70 -6.31 3.59
N ALA A 33 9.59 -6.49 4.31
CA ALA A 33 9.57 -6.39 5.78
C ALA A 33 10.52 -7.40 6.43
N ARG A 34 10.49 -8.68 5.97
CA ARG A 34 11.43 -9.70 6.45
C ARG A 34 12.88 -9.33 6.21
N THR A 35 13.21 -8.77 5.04
CA THR A 35 14.58 -8.38 4.69
C THR A 35 15.05 -7.16 5.52
N LEU A 36 14.14 -6.25 5.86
CA LEU A 36 14.43 -5.10 6.72
C LEU A 36 14.44 -5.44 8.21
N GLY A 37 13.90 -6.59 8.62
CA GLY A 37 13.68 -6.94 10.02
C GLY A 37 12.50 -6.18 10.64
N TRP A 38 11.56 -5.69 9.82
CA TRP A 38 10.42 -4.87 10.24
C TRP A 38 9.11 -5.66 10.26
N PRO A 39 8.10 -5.25 11.05
CA PRO A 39 6.76 -5.80 10.97
C PRO A 39 6.10 -5.48 9.62
N PHE A 40 5.29 -6.42 9.14
CA PHE A 40 4.43 -6.27 7.96
C PHE A 40 2.98 -6.21 8.37
N PHE A 41 2.26 -5.21 7.84
CA PHE A 41 0.81 -5.09 8.00
C PHE A 41 0.14 -4.99 6.62
N ASP A 42 -1.02 -5.64 6.48
CA ASP A 42 -1.91 -5.51 5.32
C ASP A 42 -3.23 -4.96 5.86
N VAL A 43 -3.61 -3.75 5.43
CA VAL A 43 -4.78 -3.04 5.97
C VAL A 43 -6.04 -3.90 5.87
N ASP A 44 -6.27 -4.55 4.73
CA ASP A 44 -7.44 -5.39 4.51
C ASP A 44 -7.46 -6.56 5.52
N ARG A 45 -6.32 -7.22 5.73
CA ARG A 45 -6.20 -8.35 6.69
C ARG A 45 -6.34 -7.90 8.15
N GLU A 46 -5.80 -6.74 8.50
CA GLU A 46 -5.95 -6.22 9.86
C GLU A 46 -7.40 -5.82 10.16
N ILE A 47 -8.16 -5.33 9.15
CA ILE A 47 -9.59 -5.10 9.28
C ILE A 47 -10.32 -6.42 9.52
N GLU A 48 -10.09 -7.47 8.71
CA GLU A 48 -10.70 -8.78 8.90
C GLU A 48 -10.37 -9.38 10.28
N LYS A 49 -9.09 -9.31 10.68
CA LYS A 49 -8.64 -9.81 11.99
C LYS A 49 -9.35 -9.09 13.15
N ARG A 50 -9.54 -7.77 13.04
CA ARG A 50 -10.21 -6.96 14.09
C ARG A 50 -11.71 -7.21 14.13
N SER A 51 -12.35 -7.31 12.96
CA SER A 51 -13.80 -7.50 12.85
C SER A 51 -14.24 -8.94 13.09
N GLY A 52 -13.33 -9.90 12.93
CA GLY A 52 -13.64 -11.34 13.01
C GLY A 52 -14.42 -11.88 11.80
N VAL A 53 -14.65 -11.05 10.76
CA VAL A 53 -15.41 -11.42 9.56
C VAL A 53 -14.66 -11.00 8.30
N ALA A 54 -15.00 -11.60 7.17
CA ALA A 54 -14.45 -11.24 5.88
C ALA A 54 -14.91 -9.83 5.43
N ILE A 55 -14.10 -9.17 4.60
CA ILE A 55 -14.45 -7.86 4.02
C ILE A 55 -15.76 -7.93 3.24
N SER A 56 -16.05 -9.02 2.54
CA SER A 56 -17.34 -9.22 1.84
C SER A 56 -18.52 -9.08 2.80
N THR A 57 -18.43 -9.66 3.98
CA THR A 57 -19.48 -9.57 5.01
C THR A 57 -19.64 -8.14 5.52
N ILE A 58 -18.53 -7.39 5.67
CA ILE A 58 -18.59 -5.96 6.05
C ILE A 58 -19.34 -5.17 4.96
N PHE A 59 -19.03 -5.43 3.68
CA PHE A 59 -19.75 -4.78 2.57
C PHE A 59 -21.24 -5.14 2.52
N GLU A 60 -21.59 -6.38 2.83
CA GLU A 60 -22.99 -6.85 2.86
C GLU A 60 -23.78 -6.19 4.01
N LEU A 61 -23.18 -6.06 5.19
CA LEU A 61 -23.85 -5.55 6.39
C LEU A 61 -23.80 -4.03 6.52
N GLU A 62 -22.67 -3.40 6.19
CA GLU A 62 -22.40 -1.98 6.45
C GLU A 62 -22.24 -1.15 5.15
N GLY A 63 -22.21 -1.80 4.00
CA GLY A 63 -21.96 -1.16 2.71
C GLY A 63 -20.54 -0.63 2.54
N GLU A 64 -20.30 0.06 1.44
CA GLU A 64 -18.98 0.64 1.17
C GLU A 64 -18.59 1.69 2.21
N ALA A 65 -19.52 2.51 2.66
CA ALA A 65 -19.25 3.58 3.63
C ALA A 65 -18.73 3.00 4.96
N GLY A 66 -19.32 1.91 5.48
CA GLY A 66 -18.87 1.24 6.68
C GLY A 66 -17.46 0.66 6.52
N PHE A 67 -17.19 0.00 5.38
CA PHE A 67 -15.85 -0.49 5.10
C PHE A 67 -14.82 0.64 5.03
N ARG A 68 -15.13 1.77 4.35
CA ARG A 68 -14.21 2.91 4.23
C ARG A 68 -13.90 3.58 5.56
N ALA A 69 -14.88 3.67 6.47
CA ALA A 69 -14.64 4.16 7.82
C ALA A 69 -13.63 3.27 8.57
N ARG A 70 -13.77 1.94 8.48
CA ARG A 70 -12.85 0.96 9.06
C ARG A 70 -11.46 1.01 8.43
N GLU A 71 -11.39 1.14 7.10
CA GLU A 71 -10.14 1.28 6.34
C GLU A 71 -9.37 2.52 6.80
N THR A 72 -10.02 3.67 6.88
CA THR A 72 -9.41 4.93 7.34
C THR A 72 -8.93 4.83 8.80
N GLN A 73 -9.73 4.26 9.69
CA GLN A 73 -9.34 4.05 11.08
C GLN A 73 -8.11 3.14 11.19
N MET A 74 -8.10 2.02 10.48
CA MET A 74 -6.97 1.09 10.45
C MET A 74 -5.71 1.75 9.90
N MET A 75 -5.85 2.51 8.80
CA MET A 75 -4.74 3.28 8.24
C MET A 75 -4.19 4.31 9.23
N ALA A 76 -5.04 5.03 9.96
CA ALA A 76 -4.61 6.02 10.95
C ALA A 76 -3.70 5.39 12.03
N GLU A 77 -4.05 4.17 12.47
CA GLU A 77 -3.27 3.42 13.46
C GLU A 77 -1.97 2.85 12.88
N LEU A 78 -2.04 2.24 11.68
CA LEU A 78 -0.88 1.59 11.08
C LEU A 78 0.16 2.58 10.54
N THR A 79 -0.28 3.73 10.01
CA THR A 79 0.62 4.78 9.51
C THR A 79 1.34 5.55 10.62
N ALA A 80 0.88 5.42 11.86
CA ALA A 80 1.55 6.00 13.02
C ALA A 80 2.69 5.10 13.58
N LYS A 81 2.81 3.85 13.10
CA LYS A 81 3.84 2.92 13.58
C LYS A 81 5.17 3.19 12.87
N PRO A 82 6.26 3.46 13.60
CA PRO A 82 7.59 3.57 12.99
C PRO A 82 8.16 2.20 12.63
N GLY A 83 9.02 2.13 11.64
CA GLY A 83 9.75 0.94 11.25
C GLY A 83 8.84 -0.19 10.77
N ALA A 84 7.85 0.12 9.94
CA ALA A 84 6.89 -0.86 9.42
C ALA A 84 6.79 -0.82 7.90
N VAL A 85 6.43 -1.95 7.30
CA VAL A 85 5.95 -2.03 5.91
C VAL A 85 4.45 -2.27 5.93
N VAL A 86 3.68 -1.37 5.30
CA VAL A 86 2.22 -1.42 5.31
C VAL A 86 1.69 -1.49 3.87
N ALA A 87 0.93 -2.54 3.55
CA ALA A 87 0.20 -2.67 2.30
C ALA A 87 -1.19 -2.05 2.44
N MET A 88 -1.51 -1.07 1.60
CA MET A 88 -2.78 -0.37 1.61
C MET A 88 -3.82 -1.06 0.73
N GLY A 89 -5.11 -0.92 1.06
CA GLY A 89 -6.20 -1.30 0.18
C GLY A 89 -6.12 -0.56 -1.17
N GLY A 90 -6.50 -1.22 -2.26
CA GLY A 90 -6.38 -0.62 -3.61
C GLY A 90 -7.27 0.62 -3.81
N GLY A 91 -8.34 0.79 -3.04
CA GLY A 91 -9.20 1.98 -3.06
C GLY A 91 -8.80 3.07 -2.06
N ALA A 92 -7.93 2.75 -1.11
CA ALA A 92 -7.60 3.63 0.00
C ALA A 92 -7.11 5.03 -0.44
N PRO A 93 -6.21 5.19 -1.44
CA PRO A 93 -5.74 6.50 -1.87
C PRO A 93 -6.80 7.38 -2.55
N MET A 94 -7.97 6.83 -2.89
CA MET A 94 -9.05 7.60 -3.52
C MET A 94 -9.67 8.64 -2.57
N PHE A 95 -9.46 8.50 -1.26
CA PHE A 95 -10.03 9.37 -0.24
C PHE A 95 -8.99 10.36 0.30
N ASP A 96 -9.35 11.65 0.39
CA ASP A 96 -8.46 12.74 0.81
C ASP A 96 -7.85 12.52 2.19
N ILE A 97 -8.67 12.03 3.12
CA ILE A 97 -8.22 11.73 4.48
C ILE A 97 -7.12 10.67 4.48
N ASN A 98 -7.25 9.64 3.65
CA ASN A 98 -6.26 8.57 3.53
C ASN A 98 -4.98 9.09 2.84
N ARG A 99 -5.10 9.99 1.85
CA ARG A 99 -3.93 10.65 1.23
C ARG A 99 -3.14 11.48 2.25
N THR A 100 -3.84 12.10 3.19
CA THR A 100 -3.18 12.81 4.30
C THR A 100 -2.43 11.85 5.23
N LEU A 101 -2.99 10.68 5.53
CA LEU A 101 -2.32 9.64 6.32
C LEU A 101 -1.08 9.08 5.61
N LEU A 102 -1.13 8.94 4.29
CA LEU A 102 -0.01 8.44 3.49
C LEU A 102 1.23 9.36 3.56
N LYS A 103 1.07 10.66 3.81
CA LYS A 103 2.19 11.60 3.99
C LYS A 103 3.10 11.29 5.19
N ARG A 104 2.69 10.39 6.09
CA ARG A 104 3.47 9.98 7.26
C ARG A 104 4.59 9.00 6.94
N GLY A 105 4.60 8.39 5.77
CA GLY A 105 5.59 7.39 5.36
C GLY A 105 6.09 7.60 3.95
N PHE A 106 7.02 6.76 3.51
CA PHE A 106 7.50 6.72 2.13
C PHE A 106 6.59 5.81 1.30
N VAL A 107 5.93 6.40 0.33
CA VAL A 107 4.89 5.73 -0.46
C VAL A 107 5.46 5.18 -1.75
N ILE A 108 5.39 3.86 -1.94
CA ILE A 108 5.84 3.17 -3.16
C ILE A 108 4.63 2.63 -3.91
N GLU A 109 4.45 3.07 -5.15
CA GLU A 109 3.45 2.52 -6.06
C GLU A 109 3.96 1.24 -6.72
N LEU A 110 3.23 0.14 -6.60
CA LEU A 110 3.49 -1.10 -7.33
C LEU A 110 2.65 -1.13 -8.61
N ARG A 111 3.29 -0.91 -9.77
CA ARG A 111 2.65 -0.86 -11.09
C ARG A 111 2.61 -2.24 -11.73
N SER A 112 1.42 -2.71 -12.09
CA SER A 112 1.19 -3.95 -12.81
C SER A 112 0.43 -3.69 -14.11
N SER A 113 0.71 -4.49 -15.14
CA SER A 113 -0.06 -4.45 -16.38
C SER A 113 -1.45 -5.07 -16.20
N VAL A 114 -2.38 -4.70 -17.09
CA VAL A 114 -3.72 -5.33 -17.15
C VAL A 114 -3.61 -6.85 -17.28
N SER A 115 -2.70 -7.34 -18.13
CA SER A 115 -2.49 -8.78 -18.36
C SER A 115 -2.05 -9.51 -17.07
N ASP A 116 -1.12 -8.91 -16.29
CA ASP A 116 -0.67 -9.53 -15.04
C ASP A 116 -1.77 -9.55 -13.98
N ILE A 117 -2.56 -8.48 -13.88
CA ILE A 117 -3.68 -8.41 -12.95
C ILE A 117 -4.72 -9.49 -13.32
N LEU A 118 -5.06 -9.63 -14.61
CA LEU A 118 -5.97 -10.66 -15.11
C LEU A 118 -5.47 -12.06 -14.77
N GLU A 119 -4.21 -12.36 -15.06
CA GLU A 119 -3.64 -13.68 -14.80
C GLU A 119 -3.66 -14.01 -13.30
N ARG A 120 -3.21 -13.07 -12.46
CA ARG A 120 -3.17 -13.24 -10.99
C ARG A 120 -4.55 -13.34 -10.36
N THR A 121 -5.58 -12.76 -11.00
CA THR A 121 -6.97 -12.79 -10.50
C THR A 121 -7.84 -13.80 -11.23
N ARG A 122 -7.29 -14.62 -12.12
CA ARG A 122 -8.06 -15.54 -12.96
C ARG A 122 -8.98 -16.48 -12.16
N ARG A 123 -8.50 -16.96 -11.00
CA ARG A 123 -9.23 -17.86 -10.10
C ARG A 123 -9.83 -17.16 -8.88
N ASP A 124 -9.74 -15.84 -8.82
CA ASP A 124 -10.21 -15.08 -7.67
C ASP A 124 -11.71 -14.75 -7.86
N THR A 125 -12.54 -15.32 -7.00
CA THR A 125 -13.99 -15.10 -6.95
C THR A 125 -14.39 -14.20 -5.78
N THR A 126 -13.44 -13.76 -4.95
CA THR A 126 -13.72 -13.04 -3.71
C THR A 126 -13.77 -11.52 -3.90
N ARG A 127 -13.37 -11.01 -5.08
CA ARG A 127 -13.28 -9.57 -5.34
C ARG A 127 -14.55 -9.03 -6.03
N PRO A 128 -15.41 -8.27 -5.33
CA PRO A 128 -16.66 -7.76 -5.92
C PRO A 128 -16.44 -6.94 -7.20
N LEU A 129 -15.36 -6.13 -7.26
CA LEU A 129 -15.03 -5.29 -8.41
C LEU A 129 -14.67 -6.06 -9.69
N LEU A 130 -14.36 -7.35 -9.58
CA LEU A 130 -14.05 -8.23 -10.71
C LEU A 130 -15.15 -9.24 -11.03
N GLN A 131 -16.29 -9.17 -10.37
CA GLN A 131 -17.48 -9.97 -10.67
C GLN A 131 -18.26 -9.32 -11.83
N THR A 132 -17.68 -9.38 -13.02
CA THR A 132 -18.22 -8.81 -14.27
C THR A 132 -17.87 -9.71 -15.44
N GLU A 133 -18.65 -9.64 -16.53
CA GLU A 133 -18.42 -10.39 -17.74
C GLU A 133 -17.10 -9.99 -18.43
N ASP A 134 -16.75 -8.70 -18.45
CA ASP A 134 -15.50 -8.19 -19.02
C ASP A 134 -14.55 -7.65 -17.95
N ARG A 135 -13.83 -8.56 -17.30
CA ARG A 135 -12.81 -8.23 -16.31
C ARG A 135 -11.70 -7.34 -16.87
N ALA A 136 -11.31 -7.55 -18.14
CA ALA A 136 -10.24 -6.78 -18.74
C ALA A 136 -10.61 -5.31 -18.92
N ARG A 137 -11.84 -5.06 -19.38
CA ARG A 137 -12.40 -3.71 -19.47
C ARG A 137 -12.46 -3.07 -18.09
N ARG A 138 -12.98 -3.77 -17.08
CA ARG A 138 -13.11 -3.26 -15.72
C ARG A 138 -11.77 -2.89 -15.09
N ILE A 139 -10.74 -3.70 -15.30
CA ILE A 139 -9.39 -3.40 -14.83
C ILE A 139 -8.81 -2.16 -15.53
N ARG A 140 -9.03 -2.00 -16.84
CA ARG A 140 -8.60 -0.79 -17.56
C ARG A 140 -9.29 0.46 -17.03
N GLU A 141 -10.61 0.42 -16.82
CA GLU A 141 -11.38 1.51 -16.24
C GLU A 141 -10.83 1.92 -14.86
N LEU A 142 -10.61 0.95 -13.98
CA LEU A 142 -10.04 1.19 -12.66
C LEU A 142 -8.61 1.76 -12.73
N LEU A 143 -7.79 1.32 -13.68
CA LEU A 143 -6.44 1.88 -13.88
C LEU A 143 -6.49 3.32 -14.39
N LEU A 144 -7.41 3.65 -15.28
CA LEU A 144 -7.62 5.03 -15.76
C LEU A 144 -8.11 5.96 -14.63
N GLU A 145 -9.03 5.47 -13.79
CA GLU A 145 -9.57 6.21 -12.66
C GLU A 145 -8.53 6.44 -11.56
N ARG A 146 -7.81 5.36 -11.16
CA ARG A 146 -6.96 5.36 -9.97
C ARG A 146 -5.49 5.69 -10.24
N GLY A 147 -5.01 5.41 -11.46
CA GLY A 147 -3.62 5.63 -11.84
C GLY A 147 -3.11 7.04 -11.57
N PRO A 148 -3.81 8.09 -12.00
CA PRO A 148 -3.41 9.47 -11.70
C PRO A 148 -3.29 9.75 -10.20
N VAL A 149 -4.22 9.21 -9.39
CA VAL A 149 -4.18 9.38 -7.94
C VAL A 149 -2.99 8.63 -7.32
N TYR A 150 -2.75 7.38 -7.72
CA TYR A 150 -1.56 6.65 -7.23
C TYR A 150 -0.28 7.41 -7.53
N THR A 151 -0.13 7.88 -8.77
CA THR A 151 1.06 8.66 -9.18
C THR A 151 1.20 9.96 -8.40
N SER A 152 0.11 10.64 -8.05
CA SER A 152 0.16 11.92 -7.31
C SER A 152 0.53 11.77 -5.84
N VAL A 153 0.32 10.59 -5.24
CA VAL A 153 0.62 10.35 -3.82
C VAL A 153 1.87 9.51 -3.59
N ALA A 154 2.40 8.87 -4.63
CA ALA A 154 3.60 8.05 -4.52
C ALA A 154 4.88 8.90 -4.55
N ASP A 155 5.81 8.59 -3.66
CA ASP A 155 7.17 9.15 -3.68
C ASP A 155 8.06 8.42 -4.70
N ALA A 156 7.78 7.12 -4.95
CA ALA A 156 8.45 6.29 -5.94
C ALA A 156 7.52 5.25 -6.54
N PHE A 157 7.94 4.63 -7.65
CA PHE A 157 7.21 3.49 -8.21
C PHE A 157 8.13 2.36 -8.63
N VAL A 158 7.60 1.13 -8.64
CA VAL A 158 8.27 -0.06 -9.15
C VAL A 158 7.32 -0.86 -10.03
N VAL A 159 7.79 -1.25 -11.22
CA VAL A 159 7.03 -2.13 -12.11
C VAL A 159 7.16 -3.57 -11.63
N THR A 160 6.01 -4.22 -11.42
CA THR A 160 5.91 -5.61 -10.93
C THR A 160 5.48 -6.59 -12.01
N SER A 161 5.29 -6.10 -13.24
CA SER A 161 4.91 -6.92 -14.38
C SER A 161 6.00 -7.93 -14.73
N ARG A 162 5.60 -9.21 -14.83
CA ARG A 162 6.51 -10.35 -15.17
C ARG A 162 7.77 -10.42 -14.31
N ALA A 163 7.80 -9.73 -13.16
CA ALA A 163 8.95 -9.72 -12.28
C ALA A 163 8.78 -10.75 -11.17
N ASN A 164 9.90 -11.40 -10.81
CA ASN A 164 9.98 -12.17 -9.58
C ASN A 164 9.89 -11.20 -8.37
N PRO A 165 9.08 -11.51 -7.34
CA PRO A 165 8.92 -10.65 -6.17
C PRO A 165 10.23 -10.26 -5.48
N GLU A 166 11.21 -11.17 -5.40
CA GLU A 166 12.53 -10.91 -4.82
C GLU A 166 13.29 -9.83 -5.60
N ARG A 167 13.23 -9.87 -6.95
CA ARG A 167 13.83 -8.83 -7.81
C ARG A 167 13.16 -7.46 -7.62
N VAL A 168 11.86 -7.45 -7.35
CA VAL A 168 11.16 -6.20 -7.02
C VAL A 168 11.66 -5.64 -5.69
N VAL A 169 11.81 -6.49 -4.69
CA VAL A 169 12.34 -6.11 -3.37
C VAL A 169 13.79 -5.59 -3.48
N GLU A 170 14.66 -6.24 -4.26
CA GLU A 170 16.02 -5.76 -4.53
C GLU A 170 16.02 -4.32 -5.10
N ARG A 171 15.11 -4.03 -6.04
CA ARG A 171 14.96 -2.66 -6.60
C ARG A 171 14.49 -1.65 -5.55
N ILE A 172 13.56 -2.04 -4.68
CA ILE A 172 13.08 -1.19 -3.60
C ILE A 172 14.22 -0.91 -2.60
N LEU A 173 14.97 -1.93 -2.21
CA LEU A 173 16.10 -1.79 -1.28
C LEU A 173 17.27 -0.95 -1.84
N ALA A 174 17.41 -0.91 -3.17
CA ALA A 174 18.41 -0.10 -3.85
C ALA A 174 18.04 1.39 -3.94
N MET A 175 16.84 1.80 -3.52
CA MET A 175 16.43 3.22 -3.49
C MET A 175 17.18 3.94 -2.35
N PRO A 176 17.82 5.10 -2.63
CA PRO A 176 18.52 5.88 -1.60
C PRO A 176 17.63 6.27 -0.42
N GLU A 177 16.37 6.59 -0.70
CA GLU A 177 15.36 6.97 0.30
C GLU A 177 15.08 5.80 1.27
N VAL A 178 14.96 4.58 0.75
CA VAL A 178 14.74 3.37 1.56
C VAL A 178 15.94 3.08 2.44
N ALA A 179 17.16 3.23 1.92
CA ALA A 179 18.39 3.10 2.70
C ALA A 179 18.46 4.14 3.83
N ALA A 180 18.08 5.40 3.55
CA ALA A 180 18.04 6.47 4.53
C ALA A 180 16.96 6.24 5.61
N ILE A 181 15.79 5.72 5.24
CA ILE A 181 14.72 5.37 6.18
C ILE A 181 15.19 4.25 7.10
N ARG A 182 15.79 3.20 6.55
CA ARG A 182 16.36 2.10 7.32
C ARG A 182 17.37 2.58 8.35
N ALA A 183 18.34 3.40 7.93
CA ALA A 183 19.37 3.93 8.84
C ALA A 183 18.76 4.70 10.02
N ARG A 184 17.71 5.50 9.78
CA ARG A 184 17.00 6.23 10.84
C ARG A 184 16.27 5.31 11.83
N VAL A 185 15.60 4.28 11.33
CA VAL A 185 14.89 3.31 12.18
C VAL A 185 15.91 2.56 13.05
N ASP A 186 17.03 2.13 12.46
CA ASP A 186 18.09 1.43 13.17
C ASP A 186 18.73 2.32 14.25
N ALA A 187 18.96 3.62 13.97
CA ALA A 187 19.47 4.59 14.95
C ALA A 187 18.47 4.83 16.09
N GLY A 188 17.18 5.02 15.78
CA GLY A 188 16.14 5.19 16.79
C GLY A 188 15.99 3.97 17.72
N GLN A 189 16.18 2.75 17.21
CA GLN A 189 16.19 1.53 18.02
C GLN A 189 17.41 1.41 18.94
N ARG A 190 18.55 2.02 18.58
CA ARG A 190 19.76 2.07 19.41
C ARG A 190 19.77 3.22 20.39
N GLY A 191 18.76 4.12 20.36
CA GLY A 191 18.71 5.31 21.22
C GLY A 191 19.72 6.40 20.84
N GLU A 192 20.27 6.36 19.62
CA GLU A 192 21.17 7.38 19.09
C GLU A 192 20.36 8.61 18.64
N PRO A 193 20.79 9.85 18.93
CA PRO A 193 20.10 11.04 18.41
C PRO A 193 20.18 11.08 16.88
N ALA A 194 19.05 11.45 16.25
CA ALA A 194 18.89 11.53 14.79
C ALA A 194 19.65 12.75 14.23
#